data_3d17a9978c04b278a5f66c9335ce32de
#
_entry.id   3d17a9978c04b278a5f66c9335ce32de
#
_cell.length_a   1.000
_cell.length_b   1.000
_cell.length_c   1.000
_cell.angle_alpha   90.00
_cell.angle_beta   90.00
_cell.angle_gamma   90.00
#
_symmetry.space_group_name_H-M   'P 1'
#
loop_
_entity.id
_entity.type
_entity.pdbx_description
1 polymer ?
#
loop_
_entity_poly.entity_id
_entity_poly.type
_entity_poly.pdbx_seq_one_letter_code
_entity_poly.pdbx_strand_id
1 'polypeptide(L)'
;MTTELAPHQPSARDGKDLDDVLAAIATDYQLRLRDGGHEPPAAGLRLVREHGLGAVRLASEHGGPNYTVPEFFGFVIALAEADPDLAHILRVHYSIVEELQRVPRRPGRERWISLVGDGKLIGGTSSELSSARVGGQSYDTKLVNHAAGLRLTGRKFYSTGAQFSDYLRVSAEDENGSPVGVYIPADRPGVVHVDDWDGVGQRHTGSGTTVFEDVEVAPDEVIRLGTSVGVDRARGALVQLYLHAIAAGILRSLTSEAAALVRNRHRTYTFATADTPSADPQLLEIVGEIDAVAYAAESLVLGAAAELASALDAARDTGIDSELEARASIAAARVKVAIEEPALRAASRIFDAGGASSVREATHLDRHWRNLRTLFSHNPTVYKARVLGDIAVNGAALPDSGFF
;
A
#
# COMPACT_ATOMS: atom_id res chain seq x y z
N MET A 1 -11.79 -14.15 34.13
CA MET A 1 -11.23 -12.77 34.12
C MET A 1 -10.47 -12.63 32.83
N THR A 2 -11.16 -12.23 31.78
CA THR A 2 -10.58 -11.89 30.47
C THR A 2 -10.16 -10.43 30.57
N THR A 3 -8.86 -10.20 30.62
CA THR A 3 -8.29 -8.85 30.53
C THR A 3 -8.48 -8.41 29.08
N GLU A 4 -9.48 -7.58 28.83
CA GLU A 4 -9.56 -6.77 27.60
C GLU A 4 -8.32 -5.89 27.57
N LEU A 5 -7.38 -6.20 26.68
CA LEU A 5 -6.37 -5.27 26.22
C LEU A 5 -7.12 -4.23 25.39
N ALA A 6 -7.46 -3.10 25.99
CA ALA A 6 -7.90 -1.93 25.24
C ALA A 6 -6.78 -1.59 24.24
N PRO A 7 -7.08 -1.48 22.93
CA PRO A 7 -6.08 -1.07 21.97
C PRO A 7 -5.61 0.34 22.36
N HIS A 8 -4.31 0.49 22.52
CA HIS A 8 -3.69 1.79 22.68
C HIS A 8 -4.00 2.59 21.39
N GLN A 9 -4.90 3.56 21.48
CA GLN A 9 -5.25 4.38 20.34
C GLN A 9 -4.06 5.30 20.04
N PRO A 10 -3.46 5.19 18.85
CA PRO A 10 -2.37 6.06 18.45
C PRO A 10 -2.89 7.47 18.25
N SER A 11 -2.19 8.47 18.79
CA SER A 11 -2.49 9.87 18.55
C SER A 11 -1.74 10.38 17.31
N ALA A 12 -2.35 11.26 16.53
CA ALA A 12 -1.67 12.05 15.54
C ALA A 12 -0.63 12.98 16.21
N ARG A 13 0.36 13.46 15.43
CA ARG A 13 1.52 14.22 15.89
C ARG A 13 1.16 15.48 16.71
N ASP A 14 0.01 16.08 16.48
CA ASP A 14 -0.50 17.30 17.13
C ASP A 14 -1.49 17.03 18.28
N GLY A 15 -1.61 15.77 18.72
CA GLY A 15 -2.51 15.37 19.80
C GLY A 15 -3.99 15.29 19.38
N LYS A 16 -4.33 15.49 18.08
CA LYS A 16 -5.66 15.18 17.59
C LYS A 16 -5.91 13.68 17.59
N ASP A 17 -7.15 13.31 17.82
CA ASP A 17 -7.59 11.93 17.68
C ASP A 17 -7.40 11.48 16.22
N LEU A 18 -6.71 10.37 16.01
CA LEU A 18 -6.52 9.77 14.70
C LEU A 18 -7.87 9.49 14.01
N ASP A 19 -8.88 9.11 14.79
CA ASP A 19 -10.22 8.83 14.29
C ASP A 19 -10.85 10.08 13.66
N ASP A 20 -10.66 11.28 14.22
CA ASP A 20 -11.14 12.54 13.63
C ASP A 20 -10.46 12.84 12.29
N VAL A 21 -9.16 12.57 12.18
CA VAL A 21 -8.41 12.78 10.93
C VAL A 21 -8.87 11.79 9.86
N LEU A 22 -9.04 10.52 10.22
CA LEU A 22 -9.55 9.49 9.30
C LEU A 22 -11.00 9.78 8.86
N ALA A 23 -11.85 10.27 9.77
CA ALA A 23 -13.21 10.70 9.44
C ALA A 23 -13.22 11.89 8.46
N ALA A 24 -12.29 12.84 8.60
CA ALA A 24 -12.15 13.95 7.65
C ALA A 24 -11.69 13.46 6.27
N ILE A 25 -10.75 12.50 6.20
CA ILE A 25 -10.31 11.84 4.96
C ILE A 25 -11.48 11.11 4.31
N ALA A 26 -12.26 10.33 5.07
CA ALA A 26 -13.43 9.62 4.58
C ALA A 26 -14.49 10.60 4.02
N THR A 27 -14.70 11.74 4.68
CA THR A 27 -15.60 12.78 4.23
C THR A 27 -15.16 13.36 2.88
N ASP A 28 -13.88 13.68 2.71
CA ASP A 28 -13.31 14.15 1.44
C ASP A 28 -13.50 13.10 0.33
N TYR A 29 -13.20 11.83 0.62
CA TYR A 29 -13.40 10.74 -0.34
C TYR A 29 -14.86 10.64 -0.80
N GLN A 30 -15.83 10.71 0.12
CA GLN A 30 -17.25 10.67 -0.21
C GLN A 30 -17.71 11.89 -1.03
N LEU A 31 -17.17 13.08 -0.77
CA LEU A 31 -17.44 14.28 -1.57
C LEU A 31 -16.91 14.10 -3.00
N ARG A 32 -15.66 13.66 -3.15
CA ARG A 32 -15.07 13.37 -4.47
C ARG A 32 -15.88 12.35 -5.28
N LEU A 33 -16.39 11.29 -4.64
CA LEU A 33 -17.26 10.31 -5.30
C LEU A 33 -18.57 10.95 -5.81
N ARG A 34 -19.20 11.84 -5.02
CA ARG A 34 -20.42 12.55 -5.43
C ARG A 34 -20.20 13.48 -6.62
N ASP A 35 -19.01 14.07 -6.70
CA ASP A 35 -18.59 14.98 -7.79
C ASP A 35 -18.08 14.22 -9.03
N GLY A 36 -18.35 12.91 -9.12
CA GLY A 36 -18.01 12.05 -10.25
C GLY A 36 -16.73 11.23 -10.06
N GLY A 37 -16.02 11.39 -8.95
CA GLY A 37 -14.86 10.57 -8.60
C GLY A 37 -13.65 10.74 -9.52
N HIS A 38 -13.43 11.92 -10.07
CA HIS A 38 -12.36 12.18 -11.04
C HIS A 38 -11.15 12.89 -10.44
N GLU A 39 -11.25 13.39 -9.21
CA GLU A 39 -10.20 14.20 -8.58
C GLU A 39 -9.28 13.35 -7.69
N PRO A 40 -7.97 13.66 -7.67
CA PRO A 40 -7.04 13.01 -6.76
C PRO A 40 -7.28 13.42 -5.29
N PRO A 41 -6.78 12.66 -4.28
CA PRO A 41 -7.03 12.89 -2.87
C PRO A 41 -6.18 14.05 -2.29
N ALA A 42 -6.30 15.25 -2.87
CA ALA A 42 -5.48 16.40 -2.48
C ALA A 42 -5.68 16.83 -1.02
N ALA A 43 -6.93 16.86 -0.53
CA ALA A 43 -7.22 17.18 0.87
C ALA A 43 -6.71 16.09 1.80
N GLY A 44 -6.88 14.81 1.46
CA GLY A 44 -6.33 13.68 2.21
C GLY A 44 -4.82 13.74 2.32
N LEU A 45 -4.11 14.03 1.21
CA LEU A 45 -2.64 14.20 1.20
C LEU A 45 -2.18 15.37 2.08
N ARG A 46 -2.94 16.47 2.12
CA ARG A 46 -2.66 17.58 3.02
C ARG A 46 -2.79 17.14 4.48
N LEU A 47 -3.87 16.46 4.85
CA LEU A 47 -4.08 15.93 6.20
C LEU A 47 -2.96 14.94 6.60
N VAL A 48 -2.51 14.06 5.69
CA VAL A 48 -1.37 13.16 5.94
C VAL A 48 -0.12 13.95 6.33
N ARG A 49 0.18 15.05 5.65
CA ARG A 49 1.35 15.90 5.96
C ARG A 49 1.17 16.69 7.25
N GLU A 50 0.05 17.35 7.43
CA GLU A 50 -0.27 18.20 8.59
C GLU A 50 -0.22 17.40 9.90
N HIS A 51 -0.73 16.16 9.88
CA HIS A 51 -0.78 15.30 11.07
C HIS A 51 0.39 14.31 11.17
N GLY A 52 1.38 14.41 10.29
CA GLY A 52 2.59 13.56 10.32
C GLY A 52 2.32 12.06 10.10
N LEU A 53 1.22 11.72 9.42
CA LEU A 53 0.84 10.32 9.21
C LEU A 53 1.87 9.55 8.36
N GLY A 54 2.67 10.23 7.52
CA GLY A 54 3.81 9.62 6.82
C GLY A 54 4.93 9.12 7.73
N ALA A 55 5.01 9.63 8.97
CA ALA A 55 6.07 9.32 9.92
C ALA A 55 5.70 8.27 10.97
N VAL A 56 4.55 7.59 10.87
CA VAL A 56 4.02 6.69 11.93
C VAL A 56 4.98 5.57 12.33
N ARG A 57 5.88 5.15 11.44
CA ARG A 57 6.90 4.13 11.69
C ARG A 57 8.25 4.70 12.14
N LEU A 58 8.42 6.02 12.20
CA LEU A 58 9.63 6.61 12.74
C LEU A 58 9.63 6.57 14.27
N ALA A 59 10.82 6.40 14.86
CA ALA A 59 11.03 6.53 16.28
C ALA A 59 10.72 7.96 16.75
N SER A 60 10.38 8.13 18.04
CA SER A 60 9.99 9.42 18.62
C SER A 60 11.10 10.46 18.52
N GLU A 61 12.36 10.06 18.58
CA GLU A 61 13.54 10.93 18.37
C GLU A 61 13.60 11.55 16.96
N HIS A 62 12.90 10.94 16.00
CA HIS A 62 12.77 11.40 14.62
C HIS A 62 11.39 11.99 14.32
N GLY A 63 10.59 12.26 15.36
CA GLY A 63 9.28 12.90 15.23
C GLY A 63 8.14 11.99 14.85
N GLY A 64 8.28 10.67 14.94
CA GLY A 64 7.22 9.69 14.71
C GLY A 64 6.64 9.12 16.03
N PRO A 65 5.44 8.51 16.00
CA PRO A 65 4.86 7.82 17.15
C PRO A 65 5.41 6.40 17.38
N ASN A 66 6.30 5.92 16.50
CA ASN A 66 6.94 4.61 16.58
C ASN A 66 5.96 3.43 16.64
N TYR A 67 4.96 3.41 15.76
CA TYR A 67 4.02 2.29 15.70
C TYR A 67 4.75 0.96 15.52
N THR A 68 4.32 -0.07 16.24
CA THR A 68 4.68 -1.46 15.94
C THR A 68 4.18 -1.86 14.55
N VAL A 69 4.69 -2.94 13.99
CA VAL A 69 4.24 -3.38 12.66
C VAL A 69 2.75 -3.74 12.65
N PRO A 70 2.19 -4.46 13.65
CA PRO A 70 0.74 -4.68 13.72
C PRO A 70 -0.09 -3.38 13.84
N GLU A 71 0.32 -2.42 14.67
CA GLU A 71 -0.35 -1.10 14.77
C GLU A 71 -0.31 -0.34 13.45
N PHE A 72 0.82 -0.37 12.77
CA PHE A 72 0.97 0.21 11.44
C PHE A 72 0.02 -0.42 10.42
N PHE A 73 -0.12 -1.74 10.39
CA PHE A 73 -1.06 -2.40 9.48
C PHE A 73 -2.52 -2.13 9.86
N GLY A 74 -2.85 -2.03 11.15
CA GLY A 74 -4.15 -1.55 11.62
C GLY A 74 -4.47 -0.15 11.12
N PHE A 75 -3.50 0.77 11.21
CA PHE A 75 -3.61 2.12 10.64
C PHE A 75 -3.81 2.11 9.12
N VAL A 76 -3.06 1.28 8.38
CA VAL A 76 -3.21 1.18 6.91
C VAL A 76 -4.60 0.67 6.52
N ILE A 77 -5.15 -0.29 7.27
CA ILE A 77 -6.52 -0.80 7.06
C ILE A 77 -7.53 0.32 7.29
N ALA A 78 -7.42 1.07 8.38
CA ALA A 78 -8.32 2.18 8.70
C ALA A 78 -8.21 3.34 7.67
N LEU A 79 -6.99 3.66 7.23
CA LEU A 79 -6.76 4.65 6.17
C LEU A 79 -7.39 4.19 4.84
N ALA A 80 -7.28 2.91 4.50
CA ALA A 80 -7.85 2.36 3.27
C ALA A 80 -9.37 2.21 3.32
N GLU A 81 -9.96 2.05 4.51
CA GLU A 81 -11.41 2.15 4.73
C GLU A 81 -11.89 3.58 4.46
N ALA A 82 -11.13 4.59 4.90
CA ALA A 82 -11.42 5.99 4.66
C ALA A 82 -11.21 6.41 3.19
N ASP A 83 -10.04 6.06 2.61
CA ASP A 83 -9.68 6.35 1.21
C ASP A 83 -8.64 5.34 0.70
N PRO A 84 -9.03 4.37 -0.14
CA PRO A 84 -8.12 3.35 -0.64
C PRO A 84 -7.07 3.85 -1.63
N ASP A 85 -7.35 4.94 -2.38
CA ASP A 85 -6.37 5.54 -3.28
C ASP A 85 -5.27 6.26 -2.48
N LEU A 86 -5.65 7.01 -1.46
CA LEU A 86 -4.72 7.68 -0.54
C LEU A 86 -3.81 6.66 0.18
N ALA A 87 -4.39 5.58 0.69
CA ALA A 87 -3.62 4.51 1.31
C ALA A 87 -2.60 3.92 0.33
N HIS A 88 -2.96 3.70 -0.93
CA HIS A 88 -2.07 3.13 -1.94
C HIS A 88 -0.94 4.10 -2.35
N ILE A 89 -1.21 5.39 -2.43
CA ILE A 89 -0.20 6.43 -2.68
C ILE A 89 0.96 6.31 -1.69
N LEU A 90 0.68 6.02 -0.42
CA LEU A 90 1.67 5.98 0.65
C LEU A 90 2.47 4.66 0.73
N ARG A 91 2.11 3.63 -0.02
CA ARG A 91 2.73 2.30 0.05
C ARG A 91 4.25 2.34 -0.11
N VAL A 92 4.74 3.01 -1.13
CA VAL A 92 6.18 3.05 -1.41
C VAL A 92 6.90 3.96 -0.43
N HIS A 93 6.27 5.03 0.01
CA HIS A 93 6.77 5.91 1.06
C HIS A 93 7.14 5.12 2.32
N TYR A 94 6.23 4.31 2.86
CA TYR A 94 6.52 3.50 4.06
C TYR A 94 7.59 2.43 3.82
N SER A 95 7.65 1.86 2.61
CA SER A 95 8.74 0.95 2.25
C SER A 95 10.11 1.63 2.28
N ILE A 96 10.18 2.91 1.89
CA ILE A 96 11.41 3.71 1.95
C ILE A 96 11.73 4.08 3.41
N VAL A 97 10.73 4.44 4.20
CA VAL A 97 10.91 4.72 5.64
C VAL A 97 11.50 3.51 6.36
N GLU A 98 11.04 2.29 6.09
CA GLU A 98 11.63 1.07 6.64
C GLU A 98 13.07 0.84 6.13
N GLU A 99 13.33 1.07 4.83
CA GLU A 99 14.68 0.94 4.25
C GLU A 99 15.68 1.90 4.93
N LEU A 100 15.28 3.12 5.23
CA LEU A 100 16.13 4.13 5.87
C LEU A 100 16.50 3.78 7.32
N GLN A 101 15.72 2.97 8.01
CA GLN A 101 15.93 2.61 9.41
C GLN A 101 16.79 1.35 9.61
N ARG A 102 17.11 0.61 8.56
CA ARG A 102 17.86 -0.66 8.63
C ARG A 102 19.34 -0.50 8.98
N VAL A 103 19.92 -1.57 9.53
CA VAL A 103 21.35 -1.70 9.75
C VAL A 103 21.98 -2.63 8.69
N PRO A 104 23.28 -2.43 8.31
CA PRO A 104 24.12 -1.30 8.69
C PRO A 104 23.55 0.03 8.18
N ARG A 105 23.67 1.06 9.01
CA ARG A 105 23.12 2.38 8.68
C ARG A 105 23.89 3.01 7.53
N ARG A 106 23.17 3.40 6.46
CA ARG A 106 23.77 4.02 5.28
C ARG A 106 24.10 5.48 5.52
N PRO A 107 25.26 5.97 5.08
CA PRO A 107 25.60 7.40 5.16
C PRO A 107 24.55 8.28 4.48
N GLY A 108 24.26 9.45 5.06
CA GLY A 108 23.34 10.44 4.51
C GLY A 108 21.85 10.15 4.73
N ARG A 109 21.49 9.01 5.35
CA ARG A 109 20.10 8.64 5.62
C ARG A 109 19.39 9.60 6.58
N GLU A 110 20.13 10.22 7.50
CA GLU A 110 19.62 11.09 8.55
C GLU A 110 18.85 12.29 7.96
N ARG A 111 19.33 12.83 6.85
CA ARG A 111 18.63 13.89 6.08
C ARG A 111 17.23 13.44 5.67
N TRP A 112 17.10 12.23 5.12
CA TRP A 112 15.83 11.70 4.62
C TRP A 112 14.87 11.35 5.75
N ILE A 113 15.38 10.80 6.84
CA ILE A 113 14.60 10.54 8.06
C ILE A 113 14.06 11.85 8.64
N SER A 114 14.89 12.91 8.74
CA SER A 114 14.46 14.23 9.21
C SER A 114 13.35 14.80 8.34
N LEU A 115 13.50 14.74 7.01
CA LEU A 115 12.47 15.22 6.08
C LEU A 115 11.12 14.49 6.26
N VAL A 116 11.15 13.16 6.43
CA VAL A 116 9.94 12.38 6.75
C VAL A 116 9.36 12.81 8.10
N GLY A 117 10.20 12.99 9.12
CA GLY A 117 9.81 13.54 10.40
C GLY A 117 9.17 14.93 10.29
N ASP A 118 9.56 15.75 9.33
CA ASP A 118 8.98 17.07 9.04
C ASP A 118 7.70 17.00 8.16
N GLY A 119 7.18 15.79 7.90
CA GLY A 119 5.94 15.58 7.15
C GLY A 119 6.13 15.48 5.64
N LYS A 120 7.38 15.39 5.14
CA LYS A 120 7.65 15.19 3.73
C LYS A 120 7.39 13.76 3.29
N LEU A 121 6.86 13.58 2.09
CA LEU A 121 6.58 12.28 1.48
C LEU A 121 7.67 11.95 0.45
N ILE A 122 8.13 10.69 0.44
CA ILE A 122 9.10 10.19 -0.53
C ILE A 122 8.41 9.15 -1.41
N GLY A 123 8.24 9.45 -2.69
CA GLY A 123 7.74 8.52 -3.70
C GLY A 123 8.85 7.60 -4.21
N GLY A 124 8.48 6.45 -4.74
CA GLY A 124 9.44 5.52 -5.31
C GLY A 124 9.18 5.26 -6.78
N THR A 125 10.24 5.22 -7.57
CA THR A 125 10.20 4.94 -8.99
C THR A 125 11.22 3.84 -9.33
N SER A 126 10.73 2.61 -9.62
CA SER A 126 11.63 1.46 -9.80
C SER A 126 11.32 0.65 -11.07
N SER A 127 10.07 0.48 -11.43
CA SER A 127 9.66 -0.42 -12.52
C SER A 127 10.01 0.12 -13.90
N GLU A 128 10.47 -0.77 -14.79
CA GLU A 128 10.74 -0.50 -16.20
C GLU A 128 10.09 -1.56 -17.09
N LEU A 129 9.65 -1.20 -18.29
CA LEU A 129 9.00 -2.13 -19.23
C LEU A 129 9.99 -2.88 -20.13
N SER A 130 11.25 -2.45 -20.15
CA SER A 130 12.30 -2.99 -21.02
C SER A 130 12.91 -4.30 -20.53
N SER A 131 12.77 -4.64 -19.24
CA SER A 131 13.31 -5.89 -18.70
C SER A 131 12.49 -7.10 -19.15
N ALA A 132 13.15 -8.12 -19.69
CA ALA A 132 12.51 -9.37 -20.11
C ALA A 132 11.89 -10.16 -18.92
N ARG A 133 12.19 -9.79 -17.68
CA ARG A 133 11.65 -10.37 -16.45
C ARG A 133 11.27 -9.28 -15.47
N VAL A 134 10.04 -9.31 -15.00
CA VAL A 134 9.55 -8.43 -13.93
C VAL A 134 10.33 -8.74 -12.64
N GLY A 135 10.82 -7.67 -11.97
CA GLY A 135 11.55 -7.81 -10.69
C GLY A 135 13.06 -8.05 -10.83
N GLY A 136 13.63 -7.84 -12.01
CA GLY A 136 15.08 -7.79 -12.21
C GLY A 136 15.72 -6.62 -11.44
N GLN A 137 17.02 -6.74 -11.15
CA GLN A 137 17.83 -5.69 -10.50
C GLN A 137 18.66 -4.87 -11.51
N SER A 138 18.45 -5.06 -12.79
CA SER A 138 19.06 -4.27 -13.86
C SER A 138 18.11 -3.16 -14.31
N TYR A 139 18.65 -1.95 -14.46
CA TYR A 139 17.86 -0.77 -14.81
C TYR A 139 18.43 -0.08 -16.06
N ASP A 140 17.53 0.32 -16.98
CA ASP A 140 17.88 1.18 -18.12
C ASP A 140 18.06 2.64 -17.70
N THR A 141 17.47 3.04 -16.57
CA THR A 141 17.72 4.35 -15.97
C THR A 141 19.13 4.41 -15.44
N LYS A 142 19.91 5.40 -15.94
CA LYS A 142 21.33 5.52 -15.66
C LYS A 142 21.67 6.81 -14.93
N LEU A 143 22.58 6.66 -13.96
CA LEU A 143 23.26 7.77 -13.29
C LEU A 143 24.69 7.84 -13.85
N VAL A 144 24.98 8.88 -14.63
CA VAL A 144 26.25 9.04 -15.33
C VAL A 144 26.98 10.28 -14.82
N ASN A 145 28.31 10.18 -14.69
CA ASN A 145 29.15 11.31 -14.30
C ASN A 145 29.62 12.06 -15.56
N HIS A 146 29.19 13.31 -15.67
CA HIS A 146 29.62 14.22 -16.72
C HIS A 146 30.60 15.25 -16.17
N ALA A 147 31.30 16.00 -17.05
CA ALA A 147 32.18 17.10 -16.64
C ALA A 147 31.48 18.15 -15.76
N ALA A 148 30.14 18.28 -15.90
CA ALA A 148 29.30 19.20 -15.13
C ALA A 148 28.65 18.56 -13.89
N GLY A 149 28.99 17.31 -13.52
CA GLY A 149 28.42 16.58 -12.39
C GLY A 149 27.57 15.38 -12.77
N LEU A 150 26.92 14.78 -11.78
CA LEU A 150 26.08 13.59 -11.97
C LEU A 150 24.77 13.97 -12.68
N ARG A 151 24.36 13.13 -13.63
CA ARG A 151 23.11 13.26 -14.39
C ARG A 151 22.33 11.96 -14.37
N LEU A 152 21.02 12.07 -14.15
CA LEU A 152 20.08 10.94 -14.15
C LEU A 152 19.21 11.03 -15.42
N THR A 153 19.18 9.93 -16.18
CA THR A 153 18.33 9.82 -17.39
C THR A 153 17.66 8.46 -17.43
N GLY A 154 16.36 8.43 -17.75
CA GLY A 154 15.60 7.21 -17.89
C GLY A 154 14.10 7.41 -17.78
N ARG A 155 13.37 6.29 -17.72
CA ARG A 155 11.90 6.29 -17.63
C ARG A 155 11.42 5.18 -16.71
N LYS A 156 10.50 5.50 -15.81
CA LYS A 156 9.88 4.57 -14.88
C LYS A 156 8.38 4.50 -15.11
N PHE A 157 7.81 3.31 -14.92
CA PHE A 157 6.41 3.02 -15.09
C PHE A 157 5.80 2.57 -13.77
N TYR A 158 4.49 2.74 -13.64
CA TYR A 158 3.77 2.39 -12.40
C TYR A 158 4.36 3.09 -11.17
N SER A 159 4.66 4.38 -11.32
CA SER A 159 5.27 5.23 -10.30
C SER A 159 4.26 5.69 -9.25
N THR A 160 3.54 4.73 -8.63
CA THR A 160 2.46 4.98 -7.68
C THR A 160 2.85 5.99 -6.61
N GLY A 161 2.10 7.10 -6.50
CA GLY A 161 2.30 8.15 -5.52
C GLY A 161 3.42 9.15 -5.86
N ALA A 162 4.23 8.90 -6.89
CA ALA A 162 5.38 9.74 -7.21
C ALA A 162 5.01 11.20 -7.47
N GLN A 163 3.96 11.45 -8.25
CA GLN A 163 3.49 12.82 -8.57
C GLN A 163 2.94 13.61 -7.37
N PHE A 164 2.63 12.92 -6.26
CA PHE A 164 2.11 13.52 -5.03
C PHE A 164 3.17 13.66 -3.94
N SER A 165 4.39 13.23 -4.21
CA SER A 165 5.50 13.20 -3.25
C SER A 165 6.34 14.47 -3.32
N ASP A 166 7.02 14.80 -2.22
CA ASP A 166 7.94 15.94 -2.15
C ASP A 166 9.32 15.56 -2.70
N TYR A 167 9.69 14.29 -2.54
CA TYR A 167 10.95 13.71 -3.02
C TYR A 167 10.70 12.38 -3.71
N LEU A 168 11.62 11.99 -4.59
CA LEU A 168 11.62 10.68 -5.25
C LEU A 168 12.86 9.89 -4.86
N ARG A 169 12.67 8.61 -4.58
CA ARG A 169 13.72 7.60 -4.54
C ARG A 169 13.69 6.82 -5.85
N VAL A 170 14.66 7.09 -6.73
CA VAL A 170 14.77 6.49 -8.07
C VAL A 170 15.74 5.32 -8.04
N SER A 171 15.33 4.14 -8.52
CA SER A 171 16.23 3.02 -8.74
C SER A 171 16.94 3.22 -10.08
N ALA A 172 18.28 3.23 -10.07
CA ALA A 172 19.10 3.42 -11.27
C ALA A 172 20.37 2.54 -11.18
N GLU A 173 21.13 2.50 -12.26
CA GLU A 173 22.48 1.96 -12.27
C GLU A 173 23.49 3.11 -12.49
N ASP A 174 24.63 3.00 -11.82
CA ASP A 174 25.78 3.87 -12.11
C ASP A 174 26.52 3.41 -13.39
N GLU A 175 27.52 4.15 -13.80
CA GLU A 175 28.34 3.86 -15.00
C GLU A 175 29.07 2.51 -14.93
N ASN A 176 29.19 1.90 -13.75
CA ASN A 176 29.78 0.57 -13.57
C ASN A 176 28.72 -0.55 -13.58
N GLY A 177 27.43 -0.23 -13.82
CA GLY A 177 26.32 -1.16 -13.73
C GLY A 177 25.93 -1.53 -12.31
N SER A 178 26.39 -0.78 -11.31
CA SER A 178 26.03 -1.03 -9.91
C SER A 178 24.69 -0.36 -9.56
N PRO A 179 23.79 -1.05 -8.82
CA PRO A 179 22.51 -0.50 -8.45
C PRO A 179 22.68 0.63 -7.43
N VAL A 180 21.98 1.74 -7.67
CA VAL A 180 21.96 2.92 -6.79
C VAL A 180 20.52 3.39 -6.55
N GLY A 181 20.29 3.98 -5.37
CA GLY A 181 19.09 4.75 -5.06
C GLY A 181 19.42 6.23 -5.16
N VAL A 182 18.73 6.95 -6.02
CA VAL A 182 18.91 8.41 -6.19
C VAL A 182 17.72 9.10 -5.53
N TYR A 183 17.98 10.02 -4.59
CA TYR A 183 16.97 10.75 -3.84
C TYR A 183 16.98 12.20 -4.27
N ILE A 184 15.94 12.66 -4.97
CA ILE A 184 15.84 14.01 -5.53
C ILE A 184 14.49 14.65 -5.22
N PRO A 185 14.37 16.00 -5.20
CA PRO A 185 13.09 16.68 -5.22
C PRO A 185 12.22 16.21 -6.41
N ALA A 186 10.93 16.01 -6.15
CA ALA A 186 10.01 15.50 -7.19
C ALA A 186 9.73 16.51 -8.31
N ASP A 187 9.98 17.80 -8.05
CA ASP A 187 9.78 18.92 -8.95
C ASP A 187 11.10 19.43 -9.57
N ARG A 188 12.22 18.68 -9.43
CA ARG A 188 13.52 19.08 -9.99
C ARG A 188 13.43 19.22 -11.50
N PRO A 189 14.08 20.25 -12.11
CA PRO A 189 14.14 20.39 -13.57
C PRO A 189 14.60 19.10 -14.26
N GLY A 190 13.86 18.65 -15.27
CA GLY A 190 14.08 17.39 -15.97
C GLY A 190 13.29 16.20 -15.39
N VAL A 191 12.61 16.33 -14.24
CA VAL A 191 11.63 15.34 -13.75
C VAL A 191 10.27 15.67 -14.34
N VAL A 192 9.67 14.70 -15.05
CA VAL A 192 8.34 14.85 -15.67
C VAL A 192 7.44 13.73 -15.22
N HIS A 193 6.34 14.09 -14.57
CA HIS A 193 5.26 13.16 -14.23
C HIS A 193 4.22 13.14 -15.35
N VAL A 194 3.99 11.99 -15.96
CA VAL A 194 2.98 11.80 -17.00
C VAL A 194 1.78 11.13 -16.36
N ASP A 195 0.61 11.78 -16.44
CA ASP A 195 -0.65 11.23 -15.92
C ASP A 195 -1.30 10.32 -16.97
N ASP A 196 -0.65 9.17 -17.22
CA ASP A 196 -1.06 8.16 -18.19
C ASP A 196 -1.57 6.85 -17.54
N TRP A 197 -1.92 6.89 -16.24
CA TRP A 197 -2.52 5.75 -15.55
C TRP A 197 -4.00 5.58 -15.92
N ASP A 198 -4.31 4.52 -16.66
CA ASP A 198 -5.67 4.17 -17.12
C ASP A 198 -6.24 2.90 -16.47
N GLY A 199 -5.75 2.53 -15.28
CA GLY A 199 -6.20 1.34 -14.55
C GLY A 199 -7.70 1.33 -14.28
N VAL A 200 -8.32 0.15 -14.31
CA VAL A 200 -9.77 0.00 -14.02
C VAL A 200 -10.15 0.38 -12.59
N GLY A 201 -9.20 0.28 -11.65
CA GLY A 201 -9.34 0.69 -10.25
C GLY A 201 -8.07 1.34 -9.73
N GLN A 202 -8.09 1.85 -8.49
CA GLN A 202 -6.99 2.62 -7.92
C GLN A 202 -6.61 3.80 -8.83
N ARG A 203 -7.62 4.50 -9.33
CA ARG A 203 -7.50 5.42 -10.47
C ARG A 203 -6.75 6.71 -10.11
N HIS A 204 -6.81 7.13 -8.85
CA HIS A 204 -6.26 8.42 -8.40
C HIS A 204 -4.95 8.26 -7.62
N THR A 205 -4.24 7.14 -7.85
CA THR A 205 -2.97 6.84 -7.17
C THR A 205 -1.75 7.46 -7.85
N GLY A 206 -1.92 8.12 -9.00
CA GLY A 206 -0.79 8.64 -9.77
C GLY A 206 0.20 7.56 -10.18
N SER A 207 -0.32 6.37 -10.59
CA SER A 207 0.52 5.23 -10.98
C SER A 207 1.06 5.33 -12.41
N GLY A 208 1.17 6.54 -12.95
CA GLY A 208 1.65 6.83 -14.29
C GLY A 208 3.16 6.70 -14.48
N THR A 209 3.62 7.26 -15.59
CA THR A 209 5.02 7.28 -16.00
C THR A 209 5.76 8.45 -15.36
N THR A 210 7.01 8.22 -14.92
CA THR A 210 7.94 9.28 -14.53
C THR A 210 9.15 9.25 -15.45
N VAL A 211 9.47 10.37 -16.07
CA VAL A 211 10.59 10.54 -17.00
C VAL A 211 11.67 11.41 -16.34
N PHE A 212 12.92 11.04 -16.53
CA PHE A 212 14.10 11.74 -16.07
C PHE A 212 14.91 12.17 -17.30
N GLU A 213 14.97 13.48 -17.58
CA GLU A 213 15.64 14.07 -18.73
C GLU A 213 16.84 14.88 -18.26
N ASP A 214 18.03 14.26 -18.29
CA ASP A 214 19.30 14.90 -17.89
C ASP A 214 19.22 15.59 -16.51
N VAL A 215 18.57 14.95 -15.53
CA VAL A 215 18.32 15.51 -14.20
C VAL A 215 19.63 15.65 -13.44
N GLU A 216 19.92 16.83 -12.92
CA GLU A 216 21.09 17.08 -12.07
C GLU A 216 20.94 16.34 -10.74
N VAL A 217 22.02 15.67 -10.29
CA VAL A 217 22.05 14.93 -9.02
C VAL A 217 23.27 15.35 -8.21
N ALA A 218 23.05 15.73 -6.97
CA ALA A 218 24.14 16.02 -6.04
C ALA A 218 24.74 14.70 -5.48
N PRO A 219 26.05 14.66 -5.17
CA PRO A 219 26.67 13.45 -4.65
C PRO A 219 26.04 12.90 -3.37
N ASP A 220 25.51 13.75 -2.49
CA ASP A 220 24.83 13.40 -1.24
C ASP A 220 23.37 12.90 -1.44
N GLU A 221 22.86 12.97 -2.67
CA GLU A 221 21.57 12.42 -3.07
C GLU A 221 21.66 10.96 -3.56
N VAL A 222 22.89 10.41 -3.64
CA VAL A 222 23.12 9.03 -4.10
C VAL A 222 23.37 8.10 -2.93
N ILE A 223 22.49 7.13 -2.74
CA ILE A 223 22.68 6.03 -1.80
C ILE A 223 23.08 4.78 -2.57
N ARG A 224 24.35 4.34 -2.39
CA ARG A 224 24.84 3.10 -2.99
C ARG A 224 24.29 1.89 -2.25
N LEU A 225 23.67 0.98 -3.01
CA LEU A 225 22.95 -0.16 -2.42
C LEU A 225 23.89 -1.33 -2.03
N GLY A 226 25.17 -1.28 -2.38
CA GLY A 226 26.13 -2.36 -2.14
C GLY A 226 25.92 -3.55 -3.09
N THR A 227 26.98 -4.31 -3.36
CA THR A 227 26.96 -5.44 -4.31
C THR A 227 26.51 -6.78 -3.68
N SER A 228 26.30 -6.84 -2.38
CA SER A 228 26.06 -8.08 -1.63
C SER A 228 24.68 -8.16 -0.97
N VAL A 229 23.74 -7.35 -1.41
CA VAL A 229 22.38 -7.44 -0.86
C VAL A 229 21.65 -8.55 -1.64
N GLY A 230 21.50 -9.70 -0.99
CA GLY A 230 20.52 -10.72 -1.39
C GLY A 230 19.12 -10.12 -1.55
N VAL A 231 18.16 -10.92 -1.96
CA VAL A 231 16.76 -10.46 -2.05
C VAL A 231 16.29 -10.00 -0.68
N ASP A 232 15.86 -8.75 -0.60
CA ASP A 232 15.25 -8.15 0.59
C ASP A 232 13.81 -8.67 0.74
N ARG A 233 13.67 -9.85 1.39
CA ARG A 233 12.38 -10.52 1.53
C ARG A 233 11.47 -9.80 2.51
N ALA A 234 12.00 -9.20 3.58
CA ALA A 234 11.18 -8.45 4.54
C ALA A 234 10.54 -7.22 3.88
N ARG A 235 11.30 -6.50 3.05
CA ARG A 235 10.75 -5.40 2.24
C ARG A 235 9.73 -5.93 1.21
N GLY A 236 10.05 -7.04 0.56
CA GLY A 236 9.12 -7.72 -0.34
C GLY A 236 7.80 -8.06 0.36
N ALA A 237 7.87 -8.69 1.53
CA ALA A 237 6.71 -9.02 2.35
C ALA A 237 5.92 -7.77 2.78
N LEU A 238 6.61 -6.70 3.21
CA LEU A 238 5.98 -5.43 3.60
C LEU A 238 5.11 -4.86 2.47
N VAL A 239 5.70 -4.66 1.28
CA VAL A 239 4.99 -4.04 0.16
C VAL A 239 3.88 -4.91 -0.42
N GLN A 240 3.99 -6.24 -0.26
CA GLN A 240 2.94 -7.19 -0.64
C GLN A 240 1.79 -7.14 0.37
N LEU A 241 2.09 -7.30 1.66
CA LEU A 241 1.10 -7.30 2.73
C LEU A 241 0.35 -5.96 2.80
N TYR A 242 1.03 -4.85 2.46
CA TYR A 242 0.41 -3.53 2.39
C TYR A 242 -0.77 -3.48 1.41
N LEU A 243 -0.66 -4.10 0.23
CA LEU A 243 -1.78 -4.19 -0.72
C LEU A 243 -2.95 -5.00 -0.15
N HIS A 244 -2.65 -6.02 0.65
CA HIS A 244 -3.67 -6.84 1.31
C HIS A 244 -4.35 -6.08 2.46
N ALA A 245 -3.62 -5.19 3.15
CA ALA A 245 -4.20 -4.28 4.14
C ALA A 245 -5.16 -3.28 3.49
N ILE A 246 -4.80 -2.73 2.32
CA ILE A 246 -5.74 -1.89 1.55
C ILE A 246 -7.00 -2.69 1.18
N ALA A 247 -6.83 -3.94 0.75
CA ALA A 247 -7.97 -4.80 0.43
C ALA A 247 -8.87 -5.06 1.64
N ALA A 248 -8.30 -5.26 2.84
CA ALA A 248 -9.06 -5.39 4.08
C ALA A 248 -9.84 -4.10 4.42
N GLY A 249 -9.24 -2.92 4.26
CA GLY A 249 -9.92 -1.63 4.45
C GLY A 249 -11.08 -1.42 3.47
N ILE A 250 -10.88 -1.79 2.18
CA ILE A 250 -11.97 -1.76 1.19
C ILE A 250 -13.12 -2.69 1.61
N LEU A 251 -12.83 -3.87 2.16
CA LEU A 251 -13.85 -4.81 2.63
C LEU A 251 -14.62 -4.28 3.85
N ARG A 252 -13.97 -3.56 4.77
CA ARG A 252 -14.65 -2.86 5.89
C ARG A 252 -15.62 -1.80 5.38
N SER A 253 -15.18 -0.97 4.43
CA SER A 253 -16.04 0.01 3.75
C SER A 253 -17.20 -0.68 3.01
N LEU A 254 -16.93 -1.81 2.33
CA LEU A 254 -17.96 -2.61 1.64
C LEU A 254 -19.02 -3.13 2.61
N THR A 255 -18.64 -3.64 3.79
CA THR A 255 -19.56 -4.10 4.84
C THR A 255 -20.46 -2.96 5.31
N SER A 256 -19.88 -1.80 5.63
CA SER A 256 -20.59 -0.61 6.08
C SER A 256 -21.61 -0.13 5.03
N GLU A 257 -21.23 -0.11 3.77
CA GLU A 257 -22.12 0.28 2.67
C GLU A 257 -23.21 -0.74 2.40
N ALA A 258 -22.90 -2.04 2.41
CA ALA A 258 -23.89 -3.11 2.27
C ALA A 258 -24.98 -3.00 3.37
N ALA A 259 -24.55 -2.80 4.62
CA ALA A 259 -25.46 -2.59 5.73
C ALA A 259 -26.31 -1.32 5.56
N ALA A 260 -25.70 -0.21 5.08
CA ALA A 260 -26.42 1.03 4.80
C ALA A 260 -27.45 0.88 3.67
N LEU A 261 -27.11 0.17 2.61
CA LEU A 261 -28.04 -0.14 1.50
C LEU A 261 -29.28 -0.87 2.00
N VAL A 262 -29.10 -1.90 2.84
CA VAL A 262 -30.23 -2.67 3.40
C VAL A 262 -31.07 -1.83 4.36
N ARG A 263 -30.44 -1.04 5.26
CA ARG A 263 -31.15 -0.15 6.21
C ARG A 263 -31.97 0.93 5.52
N ASN A 264 -31.43 1.50 4.45
CA ASN A 264 -32.05 2.63 3.74
C ASN A 264 -33.02 2.19 2.62
N ARG A 265 -33.16 0.90 2.39
CA ARG A 265 -34.09 0.37 1.40
C ARG A 265 -35.53 0.40 1.92
N HIS A 266 -36.46 0.98 1.15
CA HIS A 266 -37.85 1.10 1.54
C HIS A 266 -38.78 0.03 0.93
N ARG A 267 -38.28 -0.75 -0.04
CA ARG A 267 -39.08 -1.74 -0.78
C ARG A 267 -38.56 -3.13 -0.51
N THR A 268 -39.43 -4.02 -0.10
CA THR A 268 -39.21 -5.47 -0.12
C THR A 268 -39.50 -6.06 -1.50
N TYR A 269 -38.94 -7.22 -1.80
CA TYR A 269 -39.30 -7.98 -3.00
C TYR A 269 -40.62 -8.73 -2.76
N THR A 270 -41.42 -8.95 -3.83
CA THR A 270 -42.74 -9.58 -3.74
C THR A 270 -42.75 -10.94 -3.03
N PHE A 271 -41.64 -11.68 -3.12
CA PHE A 271 -41.49 -12.99 -2.48
C PHE A 271 -40.62 -12.92 -1.20
N ALA A 272 -40.31 -11.72 -0.69
CA ALA A 272 -39.65 -11.59 0.58
C ALA A 272 -40.50 -12.17 1.73
N THR A 273 -39.84 -12.80 2.67
CA THR A 273 -40.51 -13.41 3.85
C THR A 273 -40.66 -12.44 5.02
N ALA A 274 -40.18 -11.21 4.87
CA ALA A 274 -40.20 -10.16 5.87
C ALA A 274 -40.87 -8.87 5.34
N ASP A 275 -41.46 -8.12 6.24
CA ASP A 275 -42.16 -6.87 5.92
C ASP A 275 -41.21 -5.71 5.61
N THR A 276 -39.96 -5.79 6.08
CA THR A 276 -38.95 -4.76 5.86
C THR A 276 -37.66 -5.37 5.35
N PRO A 277 -36.88 -4.65 4.50
CA PRO A 277 -35.60 -5.15 4.02
C PRO A 277 -34.59 -5.48 5.14
N SER A 278 -34.61 -4.69 6.22
CA SER A 278 -33.71 -4.88 7.37
C SER A 278 -34.07 -6.12 8.22
N ALA A 279 -35.22 -6.73 8.00
CA ALA A 279 -35.64 -7.99 8.64
C ALA A 279 -35.60 -9.18 7.65
N ASP A 280 -35.26 -8.94 6.39
CA ASP A 280 -35.20 -10.00 5.36
C ASP A 280 -33.98 -10.89 5.58
N PRO A 281 -34.19 -12.19 5.89
CA PRO A 281 -33.08 -13.10 6.22
C PRO A 281 -32.10 -13.27 5.05
N GLN A 282 -32.52 -13.15 3.78
CA GLN A 282 -31.65 -13.26 2.63
C GLN A 282 -30.73 -12.03 2.49
N LEU A 283 -31.24 -10.82 2.78
CA LEU A 283 -30.41 -9.61 2.79
C LEU A 283 -29.44 -9.59 3.97
N LEU A 284 -29.89 -10.06 5.14
CA LEU A 284 -29.02 -10.20 6.31
C LEU A 284 -27.92 -11.24 6.08
N GLU A 285 -28.20 -12.36 5.40
CA GLU A 285 -27.21 -13.37 5.02
C GLU A 285 -26.13 -12.75 4.11
N ILE A 286 -26.50 -11.98 3.08
CA ILE A 286 -25.55 -11.32 2.18
C ILE A 286 -24.61 -10.39 2.95
N VAL A 287 -25.15 -9.55 3.83
CA VAL A 287 -24.34 -8.63 4.65
C VAL A 287 -23.41 -9.41 5.58
N GLY A 288 -23.92 -10.49 6.21
CA GLY A 288 -23.13 -11.35 7.09
C GLY A 288 -21.99 -12.07 6.36
N GLU A 289 -22.19 -12.53 5.12
CA GLU A 289 -21.11 -13.10 4.29
C GLU A 289 -20.02 -12.06 3.98
N ILE A 290 -20.39 -10.84 3.63
CA ILE A 290 -19.45 -9.74 3.35
C ILE A 290 -18.66 -9.41 4.61
N ASP A 291 -19.32 -9.27 5.76
CA ASP A 291 -18.72 -8.99 7.06
C ASP A 291 -17.70 -10.07 7.47
N ALA A 292 -18.07 -11.34 7.32
CA ALA A 292 -17.19 -12.46 7.62
C ALA A 292 -15.91 -12.46 6.74
N VAL A 293 -16.02 -12.07 5.47
CA VAL A 293 -14.87 -11.94 4.57
C VAL A 293 -13.98 -10.76 4.99
N ALA A 294 -14.56 -9.63 5.38
CA ALA A 294 -13.82 -8.48 5.88
C ALA A 294 -13.04 -8.81 7.15
N TYR A 295 -13.70 -9.44 8.12
CA TYR A 295 -13.07 -9.91 9.37
C TYR A 295 -11.92 -10.90 9.11
N ALA A 296 -12.13 -11.88 8.22
CA ALA A 296 -11.10 -12.84 7.87
C ALA A 296 -9.89 -12.18 7.20
N ALA A 297 -10.12 -11.26 6.26
CA ALA A 297 -9.04 -10.53 5.58
C ALA A 297 -8.21 -9.71 6.56
N GLU A 298 -8.85 -8.95 7.44
CA GLU A 298 -8.18 -8.16 8.48
C GLU A 298 -7.37 -9.05 9.43
N SER A 299 -7.98 -10.13 9.96
CA SER A 299 -7.32 -11.05 10.88
C SER A 299 -6.09 -11.69 10.26
N LEU A 300 -6.16 -12.10 9.00
CA LEU A 300 -5.03 -12.68 8.28
C LEU A 300 -3.92 -11.66 8.02
N VAL A 301 -4.26 -10.42 7.68
CA VAL A 301 -3.29 -9.33 7.51
C VAL A 301 -2.57 -9.04 8.82
N LEU A 302 -3.30 -8.88 9.93
CA LEU A 302 -2.69 -8.59 11.24
C LEU A 302 -1.85 -9.77 11.76
N GLY A 303 -2.28 -11.01 11.53
CA GLY A 303 -1.50 -12.20 11.83
C GLY A 303 -0.17 -12.25 11.03
N ALA A 304 -0.20 -11.93 9.74
CA ALA A 304 1.00 -11.83 8.91
C ALA A 304 1.88 -10.62 9.28
N ALA A 305 1.28 -9.52 9.75
CA ALA A 305 2.00 -8.36 10.25
C ALA A 305 2.84 -8.69 11.51
N ALA A 306 2.34 -9.59 12.37
CA ALA A 306 3.11 -10.06 13.53
C ALA A 306 4.35 -10.89 13.12
N GLU A 307 4.25 -11.74 12.08
CA GLU A 307 5.41 -12.43 11.50
C GLU A 307 6.41 -11.45 10.86
N LEU A 308 5.90 -10.46 10.15
CA LEU A 308 6.71 -9.42 9.53
C LEU A 308 7.43 -8.53 10.57
N ALA A 309 6.81 -8.29 11.73
CA ALA A 309 7.41 -7.52 12.81
C ALA A 309 8.78 -8.08 13.21
N SER A 310 8.86 -9.40 13.44
CA SER A 310 10.11 -10.06 13.84
C SER A 310 11.23 -9.82 12.82
N ALA A 311 10.92 -9.87 11.51
CA ALA A 311 11.91 -9.65 10.46
C ALA A 311 12.36 -8.18 10.35
N LEU A 312 11.41 -7.22 10.47
CA LEU A 312 11.73 -5.80 10.39
C LEU A 312 12.48 -5.29 11.61
N ASP A 313 12.11 -5.75 12.81
CA ASP A 313 12.79 -5.40 14.05
C ASP A 313 14.23 -5.95 14.05
N ALA A 314 14.42 -7.22 13.65
CA ALA A 314 15.76 -7.75 13.43
C ALA A 314 16.57 -6.90 12.44
N ALA A 315 15.98 -6.51 11.31
CA ALA A 315 16.65 -5.68 10.30
C ALA A 315 17.03 -4.27 10.80
N ARG A 316 16.31 -3.73 11.80
CA ARG A 316 16.62 -2.45 12.46
C ARG A 316 17.73 -2.57 13.50
N ASP A 317 17.78 -3.68 14.25
CA ASP A 317 18.58 -3.81 15.46
C ASP A 317 19.87 -4.63 15.23
N THR A 318 19.76 -5.77 14.56
CA THR A 318 20.85 -6.75 14.45
C THR A 318 21.27 -7.03 13.02
N GLY A 319 20.45 -6.70 12.03
CA GLY A 319 20.67 -7.00 10.64
C GLY A 319 19.68 -8.03 10.08
N ILE A 320 19.92 -8.46 8.83
CA ILE A 320 19.02 -9.37 8.11
C ILE A 320 19.08 -10.77 8.74
N ASP A 321 17.90 -11.30 9.11
CA ASP A 321 17.68 -12.69 9.51
C ASP A 321 16.89 -13.40 8.40
N SER A 322 17.55 -14.32 7.69
CA SER A 322 16.95 -14.97 6.52
C SER A 322 15.79 -15.90 6.85
N GLU A 323 15.74 -16.47 8.06
CA GLU A 323 14.62 -17.33 8.50
C GLU A 323 13.39 -16.49 8.82
N LEU A 324 13.56 -15.40 9.57
CA LEU A 324 12.47 -14.45 9.86
C LEU A 324 11.93 -13.82 8.59
N GLU A 325 12.80 -13.42 7.65
CA GLU A 325 12.38 -12.90 6.35
C GLU A 325 11.60 -13.92 5.52
N ALA A 326 12.03 -15.19 5.53
CA ALA A 326 11.33 -16.27 4.84
C ALA A 326 9.92 -16.49 5.42
N ARG A 327 9.79 -16.50 6.75
CA ARG A 327 8.50 -16.62 7.44
C ARG A 327 7.57 -15.48 7.08
N ALA A 328 8.05 -14.24 7.09
CA ALA A 328 7.28 -13.06 6.70
C ALA A 328 6.78 -13.14 5.25
N SER A 329 7.65 -13.56 4.31
CA SER A 329 7.30 -13.78 2.91
C SER A 329 6.21 -14.82 2.73
N ILE A 330 6.35 -15.98 3.39
CA ILE A 330 5.35 -17.06 3.36
C ILE A 330 4.02 -16.56 3.92
N ALA A 331 4.03 -15.83 5.05
CA ALA A 331 2.83 -15.29 5.64
C ALA A 331 2.10 -14.32 4.69
N ALA A 332 2.81 -13.36 4.09
CA ALA A 332 2.24 -12.44 3.12
C ALA A 332 1.67 -13.16 1.88
N ALA A 333 2.35 -14.20 1.37
CA ALA A 333 1.85 -15.00 0.27
C ALA A 333 0.57 -15.78 0.62
N ARG A 334 0.50 -16.36 1.83
CA ARG A 334 -0.69 -17.06 2.33
C ARG A 334 -1.89 -16.12 2.41
N VAL A 335 -1.71 -14.90 2.93
CA VAL A 335 -2.78 -13.89 2.96
C VAL A 335 -3.34 -13.67 1.57
N LYS A 336 -2.49 -13.37 0.57
CA LYS A 336 -2.93 -13.14 -0.80
C LYS A 336 -3.76 -14.29 -1.35
N VAL A 337 -3.26 -15.52 -1.23
CA VAL A 337 -3.93 -16.72 -1.74
C VAL A 337 -5.29 -16.93 -1.07
N ALA A 338 -5.37 -16.65 0.23
CA ALA A 338 -6.59 -16.86 1.01
C ALA A 338 -7.69 -15.83 0.74
N ILE A 339 -7.32 -14.56 0.49
CA ILE A 339 -8.32 -13.47 0.46
C ILE A 339 -8.77 -13.04 -0.93
N GLU A 340 -8.00 -13.28 -2.02
CA GLU A 340 -8.28 -12.73 -3.35
C GLU A 340 -9.68 -13.10 -3.85
N GLU A 341 -9.99 -14.39 -3.92
CA GLU A 341 -11.28 -14.85 -4.46
C GLU A 341 -12.45 -14.44 -3.54
N PRO A 342 -12.41 -14.68 -2.21
CA PRO A 342 -13.47 -14.24 -1.32
C PRO A 342 -13.74 -12.72 -1.38
N ALA A 343 -12.69 -11.89 -1.45
CA ALA A 343 -12.81 -10.44 -1.53
C ALA A 343 -13.50 -9.98 -2.82
N LEU A 344 -13.10 -10.53 -3.97
CA LEU A 344 -13.72 -10.20 -5.26
C LEU A 344 -15.17 -10.66 -5.32
N ARG A 345 -15.49 -11.83 -4.73
CA ARG A 345 -16.86 -12.31 -4.61
C ARG A 345 -17.70 -11.43 -3.69
N ALA A 346 -17.18 -11.04 -2.53
CA ALA A 346 -17.86 -10.13 -1.61
C ALA A 346 -18.20 -8.80 -2.29
N ALA A 347 -17.26 -8.22 -3.04
CA ALA A 347 -17.49 -6.99 -3.79
C ALA A 347 -18.53 -7.12 -4.91
N SER A 348 -18.79 -8.32 -5.42
CA SER A 348 -19.89 -8.57 -6.34
C SER A 348 -21.21 -8.75 -5.60
N ARG A 349 -21.20 -9.33 -4.39
CA ARG A 349 -22.41 -9.61 -3.60
C ARG A 349 -23.12 -8.34 -3.11
N ILE A 350 -22.46 -7.19 -3.02
CA ILE A 350 -23.11 -5.92 -2.61
C ILE A 350 -24.27 -5.54 -3.54
N PHE A 351 -24.20 -5.89 -4.82
CA PHE A 351 -25.26 -5.62 -5.77
C PHE A 351 -26.53 -6.42 -5.47
N ASP A 352 -26.39 -7.62 -4.91
CA ASP A 352 -27.53 -8.42 -4.46
C ASP A 352 -28.22 -7.78 -3.25
N ALA A 353 -27.46 -7.17 -2.32
CA ALA A 353 -28.02 -6.43 -1.19
C ALA A 353 -28.80 -5.17 -1.64
N GLY A 354 -28.27 -4.44 -2.63
CA GLY A 354 -28.89 -3.21 -3.15
C GLY A 354 -30.00 -3.44 -4.18
N GLY A 355 -30.04 -4.60 -4.81
CA GLY A 355 -31.00 -4.94 -5.89
C GLY A 355 -30.79 -4.09 -7.14
N ALA A 356 -31.79 -3.99 -8.00
CA ALA A 356 -31.70 -3.32 -9.31
C ALA A 356 -31.24 -1.85 -9.25
N SER A 357 -31.46 -1.15 -8.14
CA SER A 357 -31.04 0.25 -7.98
C SER A 357 -29.54 0.41 -7.77
N SER A 358 -28.87 -0.63 -7.29
CA SER A 358 -27.45 -0.61 -6.97
C SER A 358 -26.54 -0.60 -8.20
N VAL A 359 -27.06 -0.98 -9.38
CA VAL A 359 -26.29 -0.98 -10.64
C VAL A 359 -26.19 0.39 -11.32
N ARG A 360 -26.74 1.44 -10.70
CA ARG A 360 -26.65 2.80 -11.23
C ARG A 360 -25.21 3.33 -11.05
N GLU A 361 -24.70 3.96 -12.09
CA GLU A 361 -23.34 4.56 -12.09
C GLU A 361 -23.12 5.49 -10.88
N ALA A 362 -24.11 6.32 -10.57
CA ALA A 362 -24.07 7.28 -9.46
C ALA A 362 -23.94 6.64 -8.06
N THR A 363 -24.07 5.32 -7.93
CA THR A 363 -23.81 4.63 -6.65
C THR A 363 -22.34 4.30 -6.43
N HIS A 364 -21.55 4.27 -7.49
CA HIS A 364 -20.13 3.94 -7.50
C HIS A 364 -19.77 2.62 -6.78
N LEU A 365 -20.71 1.68 -6.62
CA LEU A 365 -20.49 0.44 -5.88
C LEU A 365 -19.48 -0.50 -6.55
N ASP A 366 -19.37 -0.42 -7.87
CA ASP A 366 -18.40 -1.16 -8.67
C ASP A 366 -16.94 -0.78 -8.36
N ARG A 367 -16.71 0.39 -7.73
CA ARG A 367 -15.37 0.82 -7.32
C ARG A 367 -14.69 -0.18 -6.38
N HIS A 368 -15.44 -0.84 -5.50
CA HIS A 368 -14.89 -1.82 -4.58
C HIS A 368 -14.28 -3.00 -5.34
N TRP A 369 -15.02 -3.58 -6.28
CA TRP A 369 -14.51 -4.65 -7.13
C TRP A 369 -13.34 -4.19 -8.00
N ARG A 370 -13.44 -3.01 -8.63
CA ARG A 370 -12.39 -2.46 -9.48
C ARG A 370 -11.10 -2.22 -8.71
N ASN A 371 -11.19 -1.64 -7.52
CA ASN A 371 -10.03 -1.41 -6.66
C ASN A 371 -9.40 -2.73 -6.20
N LEU A 372 -10.17 -3.67 -5.69
CA LEU A 372 -9.69 -5.00 -5.30
C LEU A 372 -9.05 -5.74 -6.46
N ARG A 373 -9.70 -5.74 -7.63
CA ARG A 373 -9.14 -6.41 -8.83
C ARG A 373 -7.79 -5.82 -9.22
N THR A 374 -7.65 -4.50 -9.18
CA THR A 374 -6.38 -3.81 -9.49
C THR A 374 -5.29 -4.18 -8.49
N LEU A 375 -5.58 -4.15 -7.18
CA LEU A 375 -4.64 -4.53 -6.13
C LEU A 375 -4.15 -5.98 -6.28
N PHE A 376 -5.06 -6.93 -6.51
CA PHE A 376 -4.70 -8.33 -6.66
C PHE A 376 -3.99 -8.65 -7.98
N SER A 377 -4.13 -7.79 -9.00
CA SER A 377 -3.42 -7.95 -10.28
C SER A 377 -1.94 -7.52 -10.23
N HIS A 378 -1.48 -6.92 -9.13
CA HIS A 378 -0.08 -6.46 -8.98
C HIS A 378 0.95 -7.59 -9.23
N ASN A 379 0.64 -8.81 -8.82
CA ASN A 379 1.36 -10.02 -9.23
C ASN A 379 0.43 -11.24 -9.20
N PRO A 380 0.70 -12.27 -10.05
CA PRO A 380 -0.22 -13.40 -10.18
C PRO A 380 -0.26 -14.30 -8.94
N THR A 381 -1.43 -14.48 -8.35
CA THR A 381 -1.66 -15.30 -7.14
C THR A 381 -1.37 -16.79 -7.37
N VAL A 382 -1.58 -17.28 -8.59
CA VAL A 382 -1.33 -18.68 -8.94
C VAL A 382 0.12 -19.10 -8.71
N TYR A 383 1.09 -18.20 -8.92
CA TYR A 383 2.49 -18.50 -8.64
C TYR A 383 2.78 -18.59 -7.14
N LYS A 384 2.11 -17.77 -6.31
CA LYS A 384 2.23 -17.86 -4.86
C LYS A 384 1.64 -19.17 -4.34
N ALA A 385 0.46 -19.52 -4.78
CA ALA A 385 -0.18 -20.79 -4.42
C ALA A 385 0.68 -21.99 -4.79
N ARG A 386 1.28 -22.00 -6.00
CA ARG A 386 2.20 -23.05 -6.45
C ARG A 386 3.42 -23.17 -5.54
N VAL A 387 4.09 -22.05 -5.21
CA VAL A 387 5.28 -22.06 -4.34
C VAL A 387 4.91 -22.54 -2.94
N LEU A 388 3.78 -22.08 -2.37
CA LEU A 388 3.31 -22.55 -1.06
C LEU A 388 3.03 -24.07 -1.08
N GLY A 389 2.46 -24.59 -2.15
CA GLY A 389 2.24 -26.02 -2.36
C GLY A 389 3.56 -26.80 -2.44
N ASP A 390 4.53 -26.29 -3.18
CA ASP A 390 5.85 -26.92 -3.34
C ASP A 390 6.63 -26.97 -2.00
N ILE A 391 6.57 -25.90 -1.22
CA ILE A 391 7.11 -25.87 0.14
C ILE A 391 6.44 -26.95 1.00
N ALA A 392 5.11 -27.02 0.98
CA ALA A 392 4.35 -27.96 1.83
C ALA A 392 4.56 -29.43 1.46
N VAL A 393 4.72 -29.75 0.18
CA VAL A 393 4.84 -31.13 -0.33
C VAL A 393 6.30 -31.58 -0.36
N ASN A 394 7.19 -30.72 -0.83
CA ASN A 394 8.56 -31.10 -1.17
C ASN A 394 9.62 -30.46 -0.25
N GLY A 395 9.22 -29.57 0.66
CA GLY A 395 10.18 -28.80 1.46
C GLY A 395 11.05 -27.85 0.61
N ALA A 396 10.53 -27.39 -0.54
CA ALA A 396 11.29 -26.57 -1.46
C ALA A 396 11.71 -25.23 -0.83
N ALA A 397 12.86 -24.72 -1.23
CA ALA A 397 13.32 -23.39 -0.84
C ALA A 397 12.47 -22.30 -1.50
N LEU A 398 12.38 -21.13 -0.84
CA LEU A 398 11.74 -19.95 -1.42
C LEU A 398 12.47 -19.49 -2.69
N PRO A 399 11.73 -19.00 -3.70
CA PRO A 399 12.33 -18.38 -4.87
C PRO A 399 13.24 -17.20 -4.48
N ASP A 400 14.32 -17.01 -5.21
CA ASP A 400 15.18 -15.85 -5.05
C ASP A 400 14.60 -14.64 -5.80
N SER A 401 13.53 -14.09 -5.24
CA SER A 401 12.75 -13.00 -5.85
C SER A 401 12.13 -12.11 -4.76
N GLY A 402 12.28 -10.79 -4.90
CA GLY A 402 11.64 -9.79 -4.04
C GLY A 402 10.10 -9.72 -4.19
N PHE A 403 9.53 -10.49 -5.10
CA PHE A 403 8.07 -10.58 -5.28
C PHE A 403 7.43 -11.78 -4.57
N PHE A 404 8.25 -12.57 -3.89
CA PHE A 404 7.73 -13.68 -3.10
C PHE A 404 8.03 -13.48 -1.62
#